data_446b0e80f47b75a0e94b257cc971f019
#
_entry.id   446b0e80f47b75a0e94b257cc971f019
#
_cell.length_a   1.000
_cell.length_b   1.000
_cell.length_c   1.000
_cell.angle_alpha   90.00
_cell.angle_beta   90.00
_cell.angle_gamma   90.00
#
_symmetry.space_group_name_H-M   'P 1'
#
loop_
_entity.id
_entity.type
_entity.pdbx_description
1 polymer ?
#
loop_
_entity_poly.entity_id
_entity_poly.type
_entity_poly.pdbx_seq_one_letter_code
_entity_poly.pdbx_strand_id
1 'polypeptide(L)'
;MQHEVFISYHRNSSAELVEHIVAALESHGIKCWYAPRDVDSSYAGDIVKAINTCKVFLLVMNEQSSHSAHVLNEIDCAFNRFHQHESIRLLPFRTDNREISDDIRYYLGRIHFLDGTEPPEEDRINALVSRISYWIQSSEWNNNAQPVVQVQSIHSTTLVHNTNFVGRASELNEIYRLLHSDNNKLFLCGTGGIGKSELARQYGLKFQNEYRTILWFTYNSTLEDMIITDQFLLIHGLENEKQDLTTPQARETYYYKKLNYLKEHCDKHTLLIIDNFDAEDERTQELLEGPYSVIFTTRISREKDGYQELSIHPMDNPEGLIALFQKFYKRPLQSGDDMILLQIFDKIARHTYGIELLARQMQASRMSPASMLDFFNGKETPASRRSHIVMEHILNVMTDLFHLGSLTEEKLSILKNMALLPVEGIETETFFDLTELDDFMLIDELIDSSFIQYNYITDVISLHPLIVNTIQKNDSDFRL
;
A
#
# COMPACT_ATOMS: atom_id res chain seq x y z
N MET A 1 18.36 35.64 11.58
CA MET A 1 19.19 34.90 10.61
C MET A 1 18.41 33.67 10.18
N GLN A 2 18.34 33.37 8.90
CA GLN A 2 17.55 32.22 8.42
C GLN A 2 18.39 30.95 8.61
N HIS A 3 17.89 29.97 9.35
CA HIS A 3 18.51 28.66 9.51
C HIS A 3 18.10 27.75 8.36
N GLU A 4 19.00 26.88 7.95
CA GLU A 4 18.76 25.96 6.83
C GLU A 4 18.29 24.58 7.29
N VAL A 5 18.75 24.15 8.48
CA VAL A 5 18.40 22.87 9.08
C VAL A 5 17.75 23.11 10.44
N PHE A 6 16.58 22.50 10.66
CA PHE A 6 15.96 22.34 11.97
C PHE A 6 16.25 20.94 12.49
N ILE A 7 16.71 20.82 13.74
CA ILE A 7 17.03 19.52 14.35
C ILE A 7 16.06 19.23 15.49
N SER A 8 15.21 18.24 15.28
CA SER A 8 14.29 17.68 16.26
C SER A 8 14.91 16.47 16.94
N TYR A 9 14.90 16.41 18.26
CA TYR A 9 15.50 15.32 19.02
C TYR A 9 14.98 15.28 20.47
N HIS A 10 15.15 14.12 21.12
CA HIS A 10 14.88 14.00 22.56
C HIS A 10 16.11 14.43 23.37
N ARG A 11 15.98 15.53 24.12
CA ARG A 11 17.08 16.23 24.77
C ARG A 11 17.93 15.35 25.69
N ASN A 12 17.28 14.53 26.53
CA ASN A 12 18.02 13.75 27.54
C ASN A 12 18.79 12.57 26.97
N SER A 13 18.48 12.12 25.76
CA SER A 13 19.09 10.92 25.15
C SER A 13 19.99 11.20 23.96
N SER A 14 19.92 12.39 23.35
CA SER A 14 20.63 12.67 22.09
C SER A 14 21.39 14.00 22.07
N ALA A 15 21.50 14.71 23.20
CA ALA A 15 22.12 16.04 23.23
C ALA A 15 23.56 16.05 22.73
N GLU A 16 24.40 15.12 23.19
CA GLU A 16 25.82 15.01 22.81
C GLU A 16 25.97 14.70 21.31
N LEU A 17 25.21 13.75 20.79
CA LEU A 17 25.20 13.42 19.36
C LEU A 17 24.74 14.62 18.51
N VAL A 18 23.72 15.35 18.96
CA VAL A 18 23.23 16.54 18.24
C VAL A 18 24.27 17.65 18.21
N GLU A 19 25.03 17.86 19.30
CA GLU A 19 26.16 18.81 19.32
C GLU A 19 27.24 18.43 18.29
N HIS A 20 27.57 17.15 18.15
CA HIS A 20 28.51 16.67 17.13
C HIS A 20 27.94 16.89 15.72
N ILE A 21 26.66 16.57 15.48
CA ILE A 21 26.01 16.81 14.19
C ILE A 21 26.01 18.30 13.83
N VAL A 22 25.66 19.16 14.78
CA VAL A 22 25.63 20.61 14.57
C VAL A 22 27.04 21.13 14.27
N ALA A 23 28.03 20.75 15.04
CA ALA A 23 29.43 21.15 14.80
C ALA A 23 29.89 20.75 13.39
N ALA A 24 29.55 19.53 12.95
CA ALA A 24 29.88 19.03 11.64
C ALA A 24 29.16 19.81 10.51
N LEU A 25 27.85 20.08 10.63
CA LEU A 25 27.08 20.84 9.66
C LEU A 25 27.56 22.31 9.59
N GLU A 26 27.76 22.96 10.73
CA GLU A 26 28.20 24.35 10.79
C GLU A 26 29.66 24.55 10.28
N SER A 27 30.52 23.54 10.44
CA SER A 27 31.86 23.54 9.82
C SER A 27 31.80 23.55 8.27
N HIS A 28 30.70 23.07 7.69
CA HIS A 28 30.43 23.11 6.25
C HIS A 28 29.59 24.34 5.82
N GLY A 29 29.39 25.30 6.73
CA GLY A 29 28.68 26.55 6.47
C GLY A 29 27.16 26.44 6.49
N ILE A 30 26.59 25.31 6.95
CA ILE A 30 25.16 25.05 7.03
C ILE A 30 24.65 25.49 8.41
N LYS A 31 23.73 26.45 8.42
CA LYS A 31 23.19 27.01 9.67
C LYS A 31 22.11 26.12 10.26
N CYS A 32 22.32 25.68 11.50
CA CYS A 32 21.39 24.82 12.23
C CYS A 32 20.60 25.60 13.27
N TRP A 33 19.35 25.13 13.48
CA TRP A 33 18.51 25.51 14.61
C TRP A 33 18.20 24.29 15.48
N TYR A 34 18.41 24.37 16.77
CA TYR A 34 18.04 23.33 17.74
C TYR A 34 17.80 23.91 19.13
N ALA A 35 16.87 23.33 19.89
CA ALA A 35 16.64 23.70 21.28
C ALA A 35 17.68 22.99 22.19
N PRO A 36 18.22 23.65 23.24
CA PRO A 36 17.81 24.97 23.76
C PRO A 36 18.64 26.15 23.22
N ARG A 37 19.64 25.94 22.35
CA ARG A 37 20.58 27.02 21.94
C ARG A 37 19.86 28.23 21.33
N ASP A 38 18.86 27.97 20.51
CA ASP A 38 18.26 28.98 19.62
C ASP A 38 16.85 29.41 20.08
N VAL A 39 16.47 29.09 21.31
CA VAL A 39 15.16 29.47 21.89
C VAL A 39 15.29 30.76 22.70
N ASP A 40 14.49 31.76 22.30
CA ASP A 40 14.32 33.04 23.03
C ASP A 40 13.09 32.97 23.97
N SER A 41 12.46 34.06 24.32
CA SER A 41 11.45 34.19 25.36
C SER A 41 10.08 33.53 25.13
N SER A 42 9.78 33.03 23.91
CA SER A 42 8.51 32.34 23.58
C SER A 42 8.75 30.98 22.94
N TYR A 43 8.93 29.94 23.73
CA TYR A 43 9.34 28.60 23.36
C TYR A 43 8.59 27.98 22.14
N ALA A 44 7.26 27.99 22.15
CA ALA A 44 6.48 27.37 21.07
C ALA A 44 6.49 28.19 19.77
N GLY A 45 6.47 29.51 19.85
CA GLY A 45 6.45 30.38 18.67
C GLY A 45 7.76 30.34 17.88
N ASP A 46 8.90 30.24 18.58
CA ASP A 46 10.23 30.18 17.93
C ASP A 46 10.45 28.86 17.23
N ILE A 47 9.99 27.75 17.82
CA ILE A 47 10.01 26.40 17.19
C ILE A 47 9.21 26.40 15.88
N VAL A 48 7.94 26.81 15.95
CA VAL A 48 7.07 26.84 14.75
C VAL A 48 7.65 27.73 13.66
N LYS A 49 8.20 28.91 14.03
CA LYS A 49 8.85 29.82 13.07
C LYS A 49 10.10 29.19 12.45
N ALA A 50 10.91 28.51 13.24
CA ALA A 50 12.12 27.84 12.75
C ALA A 50 11.77 26.68 11.82
N ILE A 51 10.76 25.85 12.17
CA ILE A 51 10.27 24.80 11.30
C ILE A 51 9.71 25.38 10.01
N ASN A 52 8.96 26.48 10.04
CA ASN A 52 8.38 27.11 8.86
C ASN A 52 9.39 27.77 7.92
N THR A 53 10.62 27.99 8.35
CA THR A 53 11.65 28.67 7.55
C THR A 53 12.82 27.79 7.14
N CYS A 54 12.99 26.61 7.77
CA CYS A 54 14.09 25.69 7.43
C CYS A 54 13.88 25.03 6.06
N LYS A 55 14.98 24.59 5.46
CA LYS A 55 14.99 23.79 4.24
C LYS A 55 14.96 22.30 4.53
N VAL A 56 15.60 21.87 5.62
CA VAL A 56 15.69 20.48 6.04
C VAL A 56 15.23 20.37 7.49
N PHE A 57 14.28 19.45 7.74
CA PHE A 57 13.91 19.02 9.07
C PHE A 57 14.62 17.69 9.34
N LEU A 58 15.61 17.72 10.23
CA LEU A 58 16.37 16.55 10.66
C LEU A 58 15.78 16.03 11.96
N LEU A 59 15.29 14.78 11.97
CA LEU A 59 14.84 14.10 13.16
C LEU A 59 15.92 13.10 13.63
N VAL A 60 16.50 13.31 14.80
CA VAL A 60 17.35 12.33 15.48
C VAL A 60 16.48 11.36 16.25
N MET A 61 16.36 10.14 15.72
CA MET A 61 15.35 9.17 16.07
C MET A 61 15.92 8.03 16.92
N ASN A 62 15.38 7.88 18.11
CA ASN A 62 15.62 6.76 19.03
C ASN A 62 14.33 6.41 19.77
N GLU A 63 14.37 5.39 20.66
CA GLU A 63 13.20 4.98 21.47
C GLU A 63 12.57 6.15 22.23
N GLN A 64 13.38 7.01 22.86
CA GLN A 64 12.87 8.11 23.69
C GLN A 64 12.25 9.22 22.83
N SER A 65 12.83 9.53 21.68
CA SER A 65 12.25 10.51 20.75
C SER A 65 10.89 10.04 20.22
N SER A 66 10.72 8.72 20.06
CA SER A 66 9.49 8.09 19.56
C SER A 66 8.28 8.27 20.46
N HIS A 67 8.49 8.55 21.74
CA HIS A 67 7.43 8.76 22.75
C HIS A 67 7.37 10.19 23.27
N SER A 68 8.15 11.11 22.70
CA SER A 68 8.21 12.49 23.14
C SER A 68 7.11 13.33 22.50
N ALA A 69 6.15 13.82 23.29
CA ALA A 69 5.09 14.71 22.80
C ALA A 69 5.63 15.98 22.11
N HIS A 70 6.78 16.50 22.54
CA HIS A 70 7.42 17.65 21.90
C HIS A 70 7.93 17.30 20.52
N VAL A 71 8.62 16.16 20.37
CA VAL A 71 9.13 15.68 19.09
C VAL A 71 7.99 15.37 18.13
N LEU A 72 6.91 14.74 18.61
CA LEU A 72 5.72 14.45 17.78
C LEU A 72 5.05 15.74 17.28
N ASN A 73 4.90 16.77 18.11
CA ASN A 73 4.36 18.06 17.66
C ASN A 73 5.26 18.76 16.63
N GLU A 74 6.58 18.66 16.77
CA GLU A 74 7.53 19.20 15.79
C GLU A 74 7.45 18.45 14.45
N ILE A 75 7.33 17.12 14.52
CA ILE A 75 7.11 16.28 13.34
C ILE A 75 5.81 16.67 12.64
N ASP A 76 4.71 16.81 13.37
CA ASP A 76 3.41 17.21 12.81
C ASP A 76 3.50 18.55 12.07
N CYS A 77 4.13 19.56 12.69
CA CYS A 77 4.35 20.86 12.04
C CYS A 77 5.18 20.74 10.75
N ALA A 78 6.27 19.97 10.77
CA ALA A 78 7.13 19.78 9.63
C ALA A 78 6.44 18.95 8.51
N PHE A 79 5.67 17.95 8.90
CA PHE A 79 4.93 17.07 8.01
C PHE A 79 3.78 17.81 7.32
N ASN A 80 3.03 18.64 8.05
CA ASN A 80 2.00 19.50 7.47
C ASN A 80 2.59 20.45 6.41
N ARG A 81 3.74 21.06 6.71
CA ARG A 81 4.46 21.90 5.76
C ARG A 81 4.96 21.09 4.54
N PHE A 82 5.49 19.90 4.77
CA PHE A 82 5.92 18.98 3.71
C PHE A 82 4.76 18.59 2.79
N HIS A 83 3.57 18.31 3.34
CA HIS A 83 2.37 18.02 2.58
C HIS A 83 1.76 19.23 1.86
N GLN A 84 1.99 20.43 2.34
CA GLN A 84 1.57 21.66 1.66
C GLN A 84 2.53 22.06 0.53
N HIS A 85 3.42 21.14 0.10
CA HIS A 85 4.39 21.34 -0.98
C HIS A 85 5.30 22.56 -0.80
N GLU A 86 5.50 22.98 0.42
CA GLU A 86 6.53 23.96 0.73
C GLU A 86 7.92 23.31 0.58
N SER A 87 8.90 24.15 0.27
CA SER A 87 10.29 23.73 0.07
C SER A 87 10.94 23.25 1.38
N ILE A 88 10.55 22.08 1.88
CA ILE A 88 11.14 21.41 3.04
C ILE A 88 11.44 19.94 2.73
N ARG A 89 12.55 19.41 3.26
CA ARG A 89 12.87 17.98 3.21
C ARG A 89 12.91 17.40 4.61
N LEU A 90 12.29 16.24 4.79
CA LEU A 90 12.32 15.51 6.06
C LEU A 90 13.40 14.44 6.00
N LEU A 91 14.30 14.42 7.00
CA LEU A 91 15.38 13.46 7.10
C LEU A 91 15.37 12.81 8.48
N PRO A 92 14.78 11.62 8.63
CA PRO A 92 14.94 10.83 9.84
C PRO A 92 16.34 10.23 9.88
N PHE A 93 17.05 10.41 10.99
CA PHE A 93 18.34 9.80 11.29
C PHE A 93 18.20 8.85 12.48
N ARG A 94 18.21 7.56 12.21
CA ARG A 94 17.96 6.52 13.21
C ARG A 94 19.24 6.18 13.97
N THR A 95 19.18 6.24 15.29
CA THR A 95 20.37 6.06 16.16
C THR A 95 20.32 4.83 17.04
N ASP A 96 19.20 4.08 17.05
CA ASP A 96 19.07 2.78 17.69
C ASP A 96 18.27 1.79 16.86
N ASN A 97 18.32 0.50 17.21
CA ASN A 97 17.64 -0.59 16.51
C ASN A 97 16.27 -0.94 17.12
N ARG A 98 15.73 -0.12 18.02
CA ARG A 98 14.47 -0.39 18.67
C ARG A 98 13.27 -0.06 17.77
N GLU A 99 12.12 -0.62 18.09
CA GLU A 99 10.91 -0.36 17.33
C GLU A 99 10.50 1.12 17.42
N ILE A 100 10.15 1.66 16.28
CA ILE A 100 9.63 3.02 16.14
C ILE A 100 8.17 3.00 16.57
N SER A 101 7.73 4.00 17.36
CA SER A 101 6.33 4.11 17.76
C SER A 101 5.41 4.26 16.53
N ASP A 102 4.15 3.85 16.70
CA ASP A 102 3.16 3.95 15.63
C ASP A 102 2.91 5.42 15.23
N ASP A 103 3.00 6.36 16.18
CA ASP A 103 2.90 7.80 15.90
C ASP A 103 3.99 8.28 14.94
N ILE A 104 5.26 7.95 15.17
CA ILE A 104 6.33 8.30 14.24
C ILE A 104 6.20 7.52 12.92
N ARG A 105 5.78 6.25 12.97
CA ARG A 105 5.54 5.46 11.78
C ARG A 105 4.42 6.05 10.92
N TYR A 106 3.40 6.63 11.53
CA TYR A 106 2.35 7.36 10.83
C TYR A 106 2.90 8.52 9.99
N TYR A 107 3.74 9.38 10.57
CA TYR A 107 4.30 10.54 9.87
C TYR A 107 5.46 10.19 8.93
N LEU A 108 6.35 9.28 9.34
CA LEU A 108 7.64 9.06 8.70
C LEU A 108 7.82 7.67 8.09
N GLY A 109 6.84 6.78 8.19
CA GLY A 109 6.94 5.40 7.71
C GLY A 109 7.20 5.26 6.20
N ARG A 110 7.07 6.35 5.46
CA ARG A 110 7.34 6.44 4.01
C ARG A 110 8.61 7.22 3.66
N ILE A 111 9.26 7.81 4.66
CA ILE A 111 10.46 8.62 4.46
C ILE A 111 11.66 7.73 4.77
N HIS A 112 12.57 7.63 3.80
CA HIS A 112 13.82 6.89 4.02
C HIS A 112 14.63 7.54 5.12
N PHE A 113 14.88 6.78 6.18
CA PHE A 113 15.78 7.18 7.24
C PHE A 113 17.24 6.90 6.84
N LEU A 114 18.14 7.74 7.35
CA LEU A 114 19.56 7.46 7.30
C LEU A 114 19.91 6.59 8.52
N ASP A 115 20.54 5.45 8.28
CA ASP A 115 20.93 4.53 9.36
C ASP A 115 22.16 5.07 10.09
N GLY A 116 21.98 5.37 11.35
CA GLY A 116 23.02 5.82 12.27
C GLY A 116 23.37 4.79 13.35
N THR A 117 22.95 3.52 13.22
CA THR A 117 23.11 2.51 14.27
C THR A 117 24.47 1.79 14.25
N GLU A 118 25.17 1.79 13.11
CA GLU A 118 26.47 1.09 12.98
C GLU A 118 27.67 2.00 13.28
N PRO A 119 28.70 1.53 13.98
CA PRO A 119 29.93 2.28 14.21
C PRO A 119 30.82 2.34 12.93
N PRO A 120 31.71 3.33 12.77
CA PRO A 120 31.96 4.44 13.70
C PRO A 120 30.98 5.61 13.51
N GLU A 121 30.72 6.35 14.60
CA GLU A 121 29.81 7.50 14.61
C GLU A 121 30.23 8.61 13.63
N GLU A 122 31.52 8.85 13.49
CA GLU A 122 32.06 9.89 12.63
C GLU A 122 31.68 9.67 11.14
N ASP A 123 31.75 8.44 10.64
CA ASP A 123 31.39 8.10 9.27
C ASP A 123 29.89 8.33 9.00
N ARG A 124 29.06 8.09 10.00
CA ARG A 124 27.59 8.30 9.92
C ARG A 124 27.23 9.78 9.90
N ILE A 125 27.90 10.57 10.74
CA ILE A 125 27.78 12.03 10.73
C ILE A 125 28.26 12.60 9.40
N ASN A 126 29.38 12.10 8.85
CA ASN A 126 29.88 12.51 7.54
C ASN A 126 28.89 12.18 6.40
N ALA A 127 28.26 11.00 6.44
CA ALA A 127 27.22 10.63 5.49
C ALA A 127 25.99 11.55 5.59
N LEU A 128 25.57 11.89 6.82
CA LEU A 128 24.49 12.82 7.10
C LEU A 128 24.81 14.24 6.55
N VAL A 129 26.01 14.76 6.85
CA VAL A 129 26.48 16.06 6.38
C VAL A 129 26.54 16.09 4.85
N SER A 130 27.06 15.05 4.23
CA SER A 130 27.14 14.94 2.76
C SER A 130 25.77 15.00 2.13
N ARG A 131 24.78 14.29 2.71
CA ARG A 131 23.41 14.28 2.22
C ARG A 131 22.71 15.63 2.35
N ILE A 132 22.85 16.28 3.50
CA ILE A 132 22.28 17.61 3.74
C ILE A 132 22.95 18.66 2.86
N SER A 133 24.29 18.63 2.75
CA SER A 133 25.05 19.54 1.89
C SER A 133 24.64 19.43 0.43
N TYR A 134 24.49 18.21 -0.08
CA TYR A 134 24.01 17.96 -1.42
C TYR A 134 22.60 18.58 -1.64
N TRP A 135 21.70 18.40 -0.67
CA TRP A 135 20.35 18.99 -0.79
C TRP A 135 20.34 20.50 -0.76
N ILE A 136 21.16 21.13 0.09
CA ILE A 136 21.20 22.60 0.22
C ILE A 136 21.91 23.26 -0.95
N GLN A 137 22.94 22.61 -1.52
CA GLN A 137 23.73 23.12 -2.62
C GLN A 137 23.14 22.83 -4.00
N SER A 138 22.25 21.84 -4.12
CA SER A 138 21.58 21.56 -5.38
C SER A 138 20.80 22.79 -5.82
N SER A 139 20.95 23.18 -7.09
CA SER A 139 20.40 24.39 -7.69
C SER A 139 18.85 24.47 -7.65
N GLU A 140 18.21 23.49 -7.12
CA GLU A 140 16.75 23.38 -6.91
C GLU A 140 16.18 24.46 -5.98
N TRP A 141 17.02 25.12 -5.14
CA TRP A 141 16.60 26.19 -4.22
C TRP A 141 16.71 27.61 -4.83
N ASN A 142 17.36 27.76 -5.95
CA ASN A 142 17.76 29.08 -6.46
C ASN A 142 17.00 29.58 -7.71
N ASN A 143 15.99 28.86 -8.19
CA ASN A 143 15.30 29.26 -9.42
C ASN A 143 13.83 29.63 -9.18
N ASN A 144 13.57 30.96 -9.24
CA ASN A 144 12.33 31.53 -9.77
C ASN A 144 12.22 31.32 -11.31
N ALA A 145 12.77 30.26 -11.87
CA ALA A 145 12.49 29.78 -13.22
C ALA A 145 11.42 28.74 -13.12
N GLN A 146 10.42 28.77 -13.99
CA GLN A 146 9.33 27.83 -14.10
C GLN A 146 9.81 26.41 -13.76
N PRO A 147 9.16 25.72 -12.83
CA PRO A 147 9.62 24.41 -12.41
C PRO A 147 9.61 23.50 -13.63
N VAL A 148 10.79 23.08 -14.07
CA VAL A 148 10.91 21.73 -14.61
C VAL A 148 10.56 20.87 -13.40
N VAL A 149 9.36 20.36 -13.35
CA VAL A 149 8.85 19.49 -12.30
C VAL A 149 9.75 18.28 -12.29
N GLN A 150 10.78 18.30 -11.43
CA GLN A 150 11.39 17.04 -11.02
C GLN A 150 10.32 16.34 -10.19
N VAL A 151 9.61 15.46 -10.84
CA VAL A 151 8.62 14.59 -10.20
C VAL A 151 9.37 13.84 -9.11
N GLN A 152 9.17 14.25 -7.86
CA GLN A 152 9.53 13.42 -6.71
C GLN A 152 8.86 12.05 -6.95
N SER A 153 9.53 10.97 -6.61
CA SER A 153 8.95 9.63 -6.73
C SER A 153 7.66 9.59 -5.92
N ILE A 154 6.55 9.86 -6.57
CA ILE A 154 5.22 9.80 -5.96
C ILE A 154 4.82 8.34 -6.01
N HIS A 155 4.99 7.66 -4.88
CA HIS A 155 4.48 6.31 -4.72
C HIS A 155 3.08 6.42 -4.11
N SER A 156 2.11 5.82 -4.77
CA SER A 156 0.75 5.70 -4.24
C SER A 156 0.76 5.09 -2.83
N THR A 157 -0.14 5.55 -1.98
CA THR A 157 -0.32 5.07 -0.60
C THR A 157 -0.60 3.57 -0.51
N THR A 158 -1.04 2.93 -1.58
CA THR A 158 -1.32 1.50 -1.68
C THR A 158 -0.10 0.60 -1.83
N LEU A 159 1.10 1.16 -2.06
CA LEU A 159 2.34 0.40 -2.13
C LEU A 159 2.91 0.12 -0.72
N VAL A 160 2.14 -0.58 0.10
CA VAL A 160 2.59 -1.04 1.42
C VAL A 160 3.28 -2.39 1.28
N HIS A 161 4.43 -2.55 1.95
CA HIS A 161 5.18 -3.81 1.92
C HIS A 161 4.39 -4.92 2.62
N ASN A 162 3.97 -5.94 1.87
CA ASN A 162 3.37 -7.15 2.43
C ASN A 162 4.45 -8.17 2.79
N THR A 163 4.75 -8.30 4.06
CA THR A 163 5.72 -9.28 4.59
C THR A 163 5.29 -10.73 4.38
N ASN A 164 4.05 -10.97 3.99
CA ASN A 164 3.50 -12.30 3.76
C ASN A 164 3.64 -12.77 2.31
N PHE A 165 4.08 -11.89 1.39
CA PHE A 165 4.31 -12.28 0.01
C PHE A 165 5.44 -13.31 -0.08
N VAL A 166 5.16 -14.43 -0.75
CA VAL A 166 6.11 -15.52 -0.96
C VAL A 166 5.99 -16.10 -2.36
N GLY A 167 7.09 -16.64 -2.87
CA GLY A 167 7.15 -17.22 -4.20
C GLY A 167 7.02 -16.18 -5.31
N ARG A 168 6.58 -16.61 -6.49
CA ARG A 168 6.27 -15.79 -7.66
C ARG A 168 7.42 -14.93 -8.20
N ALA A 169 8.67 -15.35 -7.92
CA ALA A 169 9.85 -14.66 -8.43
C ALA A 169 9.93 -14.72 -9.97
N SER A 170 9.49 -15.81 -10.57
CA SER A 170 9.37 -15.99 -12.03
C SER A 170 8.41 -15.00 -12.64
N GLU A 171 7.23 -14.85 -12.05
CA GLU A 171 6.20 -13.92 -12.53
C GLU A 171 6.65 -12.46 -12.39
N LEU A 172 7.31 -12.10 -11.27
CA LEU A 172 7.89 -10.76 -11.11
C LEU A 172 8.95 -10.45 -12.18
N ASN A 173 9.81 -11.41 -12.51
CA ASN A 173 10.80 -11.24 -13.54
C ASN A 173 10.17 -11.21 -14.95
N GLU A 174 9.10 -11.95 -15.17
CA GLU A 174 8.38 -11.93 -16.44
C GLU A 174 7.64 -10.60 -16.64
N ILE A 175 7.01 -10.04 -15.59
CA ILE A 175 6.42 -8.69 -15.64
C ILE A 175 7.51 -7.67 -16.01
N TYR A 176 8.69 -7.78 -15.37
CA TYR A 176 9.82 -6.91 -15.68
C TYR A 176 10.21 -7.00 -17.16
N ARG A 177 10.39 -8.21 -17.67
CA ARG A 177 10.75 -8.46 -19.09
C ARG A 177 9.70 -7.87 -20.04
N LEU A 178 8.42 -8.07 -19.75
CA LEU A 178 7.33 -7.61 -20.60
C LEU A 178 7.21 -6.08 -20.61
N LEU A 179 7.31 -5.42 -19.46
CA LEU A 179 7.23 -3.96 -19.36
C LEU A 179 8.45 -3.22 -19.93
N HIS A 180 9.59 -3.93 -20.09
CA HIS A 180 10.80 -3.39 -20.72
C HIS A 180 10.96 -3.81 -22.18
N SER A 181 9.92 -4.40 -22.77
CA SER A 181 9.81 -4.62 -24.22
C SER A 181 9.30 -3.36 -24.94
N ASP A 182 9.16 -3.43 -26.26
CA ASP A 182 8.62 -2.32 -27.07
C ASP A 182 7.19 -1.93 -26.66
N ASN A 183 6.42 -2.87 -26.10
CA ASN A 183 5.10 -2.61 -25.53
C ASN A 183 5.15 -2.67 -24.01
N ASN A 184 5.16 -1.50 -23.38
CA ASN A 184 5.21 -1.35 -21.92
C ASN A 184 3.82 -1.32 -21.25
N LYS A 185 2.81 -1.94 -21.88
CA LYS A 185 1.42 -2.05 -21.37
C LYS A 185 1.13 -3.53 -21.14
N LEU A 186 0.76 -3.88 -19.92
CA LEU A 186 0.61 -5.27 -19.50
C LEU A 186 -0.70 -5.50 -18.76
N PHE A 187 -1.44 -6.52 -19.18
CA PHE A 187 -2.60 -7.03 -18.47
C PHE A 187 -2.21 -8.27 -17.66
N LEU A 188 -2.34 -8.22 -16.34
CA LEU A 188 -2.24 -9.38 -15.45
C LEU A 188 -3.62 -10.01 -15.34
N CYS A 189 -3.82 -11.12 -16.00
CA CYS A 189 -5.09 -11.83 -16.02
C CYS A 189 -5.10 -13.03 -15.08
N GLY A 190 -6.26 -13.38 -14.53
CA GLY A 190 -6.42 -14.57 -13.70
C GLY A 190 -7.62 -14.48 -12.76
N THR A 191 -7.93 -15.58 -12.09
CA THR A 191 -9.09 -15.67 -11.19
C THR A 191 -9.01 -14.70 -10.01
N GLY A 192 -10.17 -14.36 -9.43
CA GLY A 192 -10.23 -13.54 -8.22
C GLY A 192 -9.46 -14.18 -7.07
N GLY A 193 -8.69 -13.40 -6.29
CA GLY A 193 -7.92 -13.92 -5.16
C GLY A 193 -6.65 -14.73 -5.50
N ILE A 194 -6.27 -14.84 -6.77
CA ILE A 194 -5.02 -15.54 -7.16
C ILE A 194 -3.75 -14.74 -6.83
N GLY A 195 -3.89 -13.45 -6.50
CA GLY A 195 -2.79 -12.59 -6.07
C GLY A 195 -2.30 -11.60 -7.13
N LYS A 196 -3.09 -11.25 -8.15
CA LYS A 196 -2.72 -10.28 -9.20
C LYS A 196 -2.36 -8.90 -8.65
N SER A 197 -3.26 -8.33 -7.84
CA SER A 197 -3.06 -7.02 -7.20
C SER A 197 -1.83 -7.01 -6.31
N GLU A 198 -1.63 -8.10 -5.55
CA GLU A 198 -0.45 -8.25 -4.70
C GLU A 198 0.84 -8.39 -5.54
N LEU A 199 0.78 -9.13 -6.66
CA LEU A 199 1.91 -9.28 -7.57
C LEU A 199 2.28 -7.94 -8.21
N ALA A 200 1.30 -7.14 -8.67
CA ALA A 200 1.52 -5.79 -9.18
C ALA A 200 2.14 -4.86 -8.12
N ARG A 201 1.65 -4.94 -6.88
CA ARG A 201 2.20 -4.19 -5.72
C ARG A 201 3.65 -4.56 -5.45
N GLN A 202 3.95 -5.86 -5.38
CA GLN A 202 5.30 -6.34 -5.13
C GLN A 202 6.26 -6.04 -6.29
N TYR A 203 5.75 -6.00 -7.53
CA TYR A 203 6.52 -5.54 -8.66
C TYR A 203 6.92 -4.07 -8.48
N GLY A 204 5.96 -3.19 -8.19
CA GLY A 204 6.22 -1.77 -7.93
C GLY A 204 7.24 -1.56 -6.79
N LEU A 205 7.12 -2.31 -5.69
CA LEU A 205 8.06 -2.26 -4.56
C LEU A 205 9.46 -2.77 -4.93
N LYS A 206 9.55 -3.90 -5.61
CA LYS A 206 10.83 -4.53 -5.98
C LYS A 206 11.63 -3.67 -6.94
N PHE A 207 10.96 -3.06 -7.93
CA PHE A 207 11.58 -2.26 -8.97
C PHE A 207 11.37 -0.75 -8.80
N GLN A 208 11.06 -0.29 -7.59
CA GLN A 208 10.80 1.11 -7.29
C GLN A 208 11.93 2.08 -7.70
N ASN A 209 13.16 1.61 -7.75
CA ASN A 209 14.31 2.43 -8.14
C ASN A 209 14.37 2.74 -9.65
N GLU A 210 13.59 2.04 -10.47
CA GLU A 210 13.52 2.23 -11.92
C GLU A 210 12.43 3.24 -12.30
N TYR A 211 11.48 3.47 -11.39
CA TYR A 211 10.36 4.37 -11.58
C TYR A 211 10.51 5.59 -10.67
N ARG A 212 10.44 6.79 -11.26
CA ARG A 212 10.35 8.05 -10.49
C ARG A 212 8.97 8.23 -9.87
N THR A 213 7.94 7.66 -10.53
CA THR A 213 6.55 7.79 -10.11
C THR A 213 5.86 6.45 -10.27
N ILE A 214 5.16 6.00 -9.23
CA ILE A 214 4.28 4.84 -9.27
C ILE A 214 2.92 5.27 -8.77
N LEU A 215 1.92 5.25 -9.64
CA LEU A 215 0.54 5.61 -9.33
C LEU A 215 -0.31 4.35 -9.31
N TRP A 216 -1.08 4.20 -8.25
CA TRP A 216 -2.05 3.11 -8.08
C TRP A 216 -3.46 3.66 -8.20
N PHE A 217 -4.21 3.11 -9.12
CA PHE A 217 -5.62 3.40 -9.32
C PHE A 217 -6.43 2.14 -9.07
N THR A 218 -7.62 2.31 -8.51
CA THR A 218 -8.60 1.23 -8.43
C THR A 218 -9.75 1.54 -9.38
N TYR A 219 -9.98 0.64 -10.32
CA TYR A 219 -11.08 0.78 -11.26
C TYR A 219 -12.38 0.32 -10.60
N ASN A 220 -13.39 1.20 -10.58
CA ASN A 220 -14.67 0.92 -9.92
C ASN A 220 -15.90 1.13 -10.82
N SER A 221 -15.82 1.98 -11.83
CA SER A 221 -16.95 2.27 -12.73
C SER A 221 -16.49 2.53 -14.17
N THR A 222 -15.76 3.61 -14.40
CA THR A 222 -15.18 4.00 -15.68
C THR A 222 -13.77 4.56 -15.50
N LEU A 223 -12.96 4.52 -16.55
CA LEU A 223 -11.65 5.19 -16.58
C LEU A 223 -11.80 6.70 -16.42
N GLU A 224 -12.90 7.27 -16.92
CA GLU A 224 -13.22 8.67 -16.73
C GLU A 224 -13.37 9.00 -15.25
N ASP A 225 -14.23 8.27 -14.54
CA ASP A 225 -14.47 8.48 -13.10
C ASP A 225 -13.18 8.28 -12.30
N MET A 226 -12.43 7.22 -12.59
CA MET A 226 -11.16 6.91 -11.94
C MET A 226 -10.17 8.08 -12.05
N ILE A 227 -9.97 8.62 -13.25
CA ILE A 227 -9.03 9.73 -13.49
C ILE A 227 -9.55 11.04 -12.91
N ILE A 228 -10.86 11.31 -13.00
CA ILE A 228 -11.47 12.54 -12.47
C ILE A 228 -11.35 12.58 -10.95
N THR A 229 -11.64 11.48 -10.27
CA THR A 229 -11.71 11.42 -8.80
C THR A 229 -10.35 11.24 -8.14
N ASP A 230 -9.31 10.84 -8.90
CA ASP A 230 -8.00 10.60 -8.33
C ASP A 230 -7.36 11.86 -7.74
N GLN A 231 -6.99 11.76 -6.45
CA GLN A 231 -6.45 12.88 -5.69
C GLN A 231 -4.98 13.20 -6.03
N PHE A 232 -4.21 12.23 -6.52
CA PHE A 232 -2.81 12.47 -6.89
C PHE A 232 -2.67 13.34 -8.12
N LEU A 233 -3.61 13.23 -9.07
CA LEU A 233 -3.66 14.13 -10.21
C LEU A 233 -4.13 15.55 -9.83
N LEU A 234 -4.63 15.76 -8.59
CA LEU A 234 -4.96 17.09 -8.05
C LEU A 234 -3.71 17.86 -7.57
N ILE A 235 -2.67 17.16 -7.13
CA ILE A 235 -1.48 17.71 -6.49
C ILE A 235 -0.65 18.61 -7.45
N HIS A 236 -0.85 18.50 -8.74
CA HIS A 236 -0.03 19.16 -9.75
C HIS A 236 -0.68 20.40 -10.40
N GLY A 237 -1.32 21.27 -9.62
CA GLY A 237 -1.80 22.59 -10.10
C GLY A 237 -3.23 22.59 -10.64
N LEU A 238 -3.95 21.45 -10.53
CA LEU A 238 -5.39 21.38 -10.82
C LEU A 238 -6.26 21.60 -9.57
N GLU A 239 -5.64 21.84 -8.42
CA GLU A 239 -6.22 21.83 -7.07
C GLU A 239 -7.24 22.93 -6.81
N ASN A 240 -7.20 24.04 -7.55
CA ASN A 240 -7.99 25.23 -7.23
C ASN A 240 -9.24 25.41 -8.10
N GLU A 241 -9.50 24.52 -9.01
CA GLU A 241 -10.71 24.61 -9.82
C GLU A 241 -11.81 23.73 -9.17
N LYS A 242 -12.66 24.34 -8.33
CA LYS A 242 -13.99 23.77 -8.04
C LYS A 242 -14.78 23.74 -9.35
N GLN A 243 -14.55 22.71 -10.16
CA GLN A 243 -15.29 22.54 -11.38
C GLN A 243 -16.66 21.94 -11.02
N ASP A 244 -17.69 22.53 -11.59
CA ASP A 244 -19.01 21.93 -11.57
C ASP A 244 -19.01 20.74 -12.54
N LEU A 245 -18.74 19.56 -12.01
CA LEU A 245 -18.71 18.28 -12.74
C LEU A 245 -20.13 17.68 -12.94
N THR A 246 -21.18 18.50 -12.82
CA THR A 246 -22.57 18.04 -12.94
C THR A 246 -22.99 17.80 -14.38
N THR A 247 -22.33 18.40 -15.35
CA THR A 247 -22.63 18.20 -16.76
C THR A 247 -21.67 17.24 -17.45
N PRO A 248 -22.13 16.39 -18.38
CA PRO A 248 -21.24 15.47 -19.13
C PRO A 248 -20.08 16.20 -19.83
N GLN A 249 -20.33 17.37 -20.41
CA GLN A 249 -19.30 18.16 -21.09
C GLN A 249 -18.22 18.69 -20.12
N ALA A 250 -18.60 19.10 -18.93
CA ALA A 250 -17.65 19.55 -17.91
C ALA A 250 -16.79 18.38 -17.42
N ARG A 251 -17.38 17.20 -17.21
CA ARG A 251 -16.66 15.98 -16.85
C ARG A 251 -15.66 15.58 -17.92
N GLU A 252 -16.09 15.51 -19.17
CA GLU A 252 -15.25 15.16 -20.30
C GLU A 252 -14.07 16.14 -20.47
N THR A 253 -14.34 17.44 -20.37
CA THR A 253 -13.29 18.48 -20.44
C THR A 253 -12.27 18.28 -19.30
N TYR A 254 -12.71 17.99 -18.10
CA TYR A 254 -11.85 17.78 -16.94
C TYR A 254 -11.05 16.49 -17.05
N TYR A 255 -11.68 15.42 -17.55
CA TYR A 255 -10.99 14.17 -17.86
C TYR A 255 -9.82 14.38 -18.80
N TYR A 256 -10.05 15.02 -19.96
CA TYR A 256 -8.99 15.30 -20.93
C TYR A 256 -7.91 16.23 -20.38
N LYS A 257 -8.28 17.18 -19.52
CA LYS A 257 -7.30 18.04 -18.85
C LYS A 257 -6.35 17.21 -17.97
N LYS A 258 -6.89 16.29 -17.17
CA LYS A 258 -6.10 15.38 -16.34
C LYS A 258 -5.31 14.35 -17.16
N LEU A 259 -5.91 13.76 -18.17
CA LEU A 259 -5.25 12.80 -19.05
C LEU A 259 -4.08 13.43 -19.83
N ASN A 260 -4.28 14.63 -20.37
CA ASN A 260 -3.21 15.36 -21.05
C ASN A 260 -2.10 15.74 -20.09
N TYR A 261 -2.45 16.18 -18.88
CA TYR A 261 -1.45 16.43 -17.84
C TYR A 261 -0.63 15.17 -17.54
N LEU A 262 -1.28 14.01 -17.38
CA LEU A 262 -0.61 12.73 -17.19
C LEU A 262 0.34 12.41 -18.38
N LYS A 263 -0.13 12.57 -19.62
CA LYS A 263 0.66 12.32 -20.83
C LYS A 263 1.85 13.27 -20.99
N GLU A 264 1.74 14.52 -20.57
CA GLU A 264 2.78 15.54 -20.67
C GLU A 264 3.84 15.44 -19.58
N HIS A 265 3.46 15.05 -18.36
CA HIS A 265 4.33 15.07 -17.20
C HIS A 265 4.86 13.69 -16.78
N CYS A 266 4.29 12.62 -17.31
CA CYS A 266 4.74 11.25 -17.09
C CYS A 266 5.57 10.76 -18.29
N ASP A 267 6.56 9.94 -18.00
CA ASP A 267 7.46 9.37 -19.01
C ASP A 267 7.66 7.86 -18.76
N LYS A 268 8.61 7.25 -19.47
CA LYS A 268 8.96 5.83 -19.32
C LYS A 268 9.38 5.41 -17.90
N HIS A 269 9.69 6.38 -17.02
CA HIS A 269 10.00 6.13 -15.61
C HIS A 269 8.77 6.29 -14.71
N THR A 270 7.59 6.32 -15.29
CA THR A 270 6.31 6.30 -14.58
C THR A 270 5.66 4.94 -14.78
N LEU A 271 5.19 4.35 -13.69
CA LEU A 271 4.38 3.14 -13.68
C LEU A 271 2.97 3.47 -13.18
N LEU A 272 1.99 3.17 -14.00
CA LEU A 272 0.58 3.18 -13.59
C LEU A 272 0.15 1.75 -13.26
N ILE A 273 -0.48 1.54 -12.13
CA ILE A 273 -1.11 0.27 -11.77
C ILE A 273 -2.61 0.51 -11.66
N ILE A 274 -3.38 -0.15 -12.50
CA ILE A 274 -4.84 -0.05 -12.54
C ILE A 274 -5.40 -1.38 -12.07
N ASP A 275 -5.88 -1.38 -10.85
CA ASP A 275 -6.38 -2.59 -10.18
C ASP A 275 -7.87 -2.80 -10.43
N ASN A 276 -8.31 -4.06 -10.51
CA ASN A 276 -9.69 -4.50 -10.73
C ASN A 276 -10.33 -4.04 -12.06
N PHE A 277 -9.55 -4.00 -13.14
CA PHE A 277 -10.06 -3.61 -14.46
C PHE A 277 -10.83 -4.76 -15.14
N ASP A 278 -12.02 -5.04 -14.62
CA ASP A 278 -12.88 -6.18 -15.04
C ASP A 278 -13.98 -5.76 -16.02
N ALA A 279 -13.79 -4.70 -16.78
CA ALA A 279 -14.76 -4.19 -17.75
C ALA A 279 -14.10 -3.85 -19.10
N GLU A 280 -14.91 -3.70 -20.12
CA GLU A 280 -14.54 -3.00 -21.36
C GLU A 280 -14.80 -1.51 -21.14
N ASP A 281 -13.80 -0.69 -21.43
CA ASP A 281 -13.91 0.76 -21.30
C ASP A 281 -13.40 1.42 -22.58
N GLU A 282 -14.24 2.24 -23.19
CA GLU A 282 -13.96 2.89 -24.47
C GLU A 282 -12.72 3.79 -24.43
N ARG A 283 -12.36 4.28 -23.23
CA ARG A 283 -11.21 5.16 -23.03
C ARG A 283 -9.90 4.41 -22.76
N THR A 284 -9.93 3.07 -22.78
CA THR A 284 -8.73 2.24 -22.57
C THR A 284 -7.60 2.62 -23.52
N GLN A 285 -7.91 2.76 -24.81
CA GLN A 285 -6.92 3.11 -25.83
C GLN A 285 -6.30 4.48 -25.58
N GLU A 286 -7.08 5.46 -25.15
CA GLU A 286 -6.60 6.80 -24.86
C GLU A 286 -5.55 6.80 -23.71
N LEU A 287 -5.76 5.97 -22.69
CA LEU A 287 -4.81 5.80 -21.59
C LEU A 287 -3.56 5.06 -22.04
N LEU A 288 -3.68 4.04 -22.91
CA LEU A 288 -2.57 3.25 -23.41
C LEU A 288 -1.62 4.04 -24.32
N GLU A 289 -2.06 5.12 -24.93
CA GLU A 289 -1.23 5.98 -25.78
C GLU A 289 -0.17 6.82 -25.04
N GLY A 290 -0.24 6.85 -23.70
CA GLY A 290 0.73 7.61 -22.87
C GLY A 290 2.13 6.99 -22.89
N PRO A 291 3.18 7.78 -22.58
CA PRO A 291 4.58 7.33 -22.64
C PRO A 291 5.02 6.47 -21.44
N TYR A 292 4.17 6.30 -20.47
CA TYR A 292 4.39 5.59 -19.21
C TYR A 292 4.16 4.08 -19.34
N SER A 293 4.67 3.30 -18.39
CA SER A 293 4.35 1.87 -18.25
C SER A 293 3.01 1.68 -17.54
N VAL A 294 2.23 0.65 -17.94
CA VAL A 294 0.94 0.35 -17.29
C VAL A 294 0.83 -1.13 -16.96
N ILE A 295 0.36 -1.42 -15.77
CA ILE A 295 -0.11 -2.75 -15.36
C ILE A 295 -1.60 -2.64 -15.06
N PHE A 296 -2.40 -3.44 -15.76
CA PHE A 296 -3.79 -3.69 -15.39
C PHE A 296 -3.90 -5.03 -14.67
N THR A 297 -4.67 -5.11 -13.60
CA THR A 297 -5.09 -6.39 -13.05
C THR A 297 -6.54 -6.65 -13.42
N THR A 298 -6.83 -7.82 -13.98
CA THR A 298 -8.15 -8.15 -14.49
C THR A 298 -8.46 -9.63 -14.33
N ARG A 299 -9.75 -9.98 -14.34
CA ARG A 299 -10.23 -11.37 -14.43
C ARG A 299 -10.55 -11.77 -15.86
N ILE A 300 -10.65 -10.80 -16.76
CA ILE A 300 -11.04 -11.00 -18.16
C ILE A 300 -9.78 -11.04 -19.03
N SER A 301 -9.62 -12.10 -19.82
CA SER A 301 -8.53 -12.16 -20.79
C SER A 301 -8.70 -11.11 -21.88
N ARG A 302 -7.62 -10.41 -22.18
CA ARG A 302 -7.50 -9.38 -23.20
C ARG A 302 -6.63 -9.80 -24.38
N GLU A 303 -6.23 -11.07 -24.43
CA GLU A 303 -5.42 -11.60 -25.51
C GLU A 303 -6.10 -11.45 -26.88
N LYS A 304 -7.42 -11.64 -26.93
CA LYS A 304 -8.22 -11.48 -28.14
C LYS A 304 -8.27 -10.06 -28.67
N ASP A 305 -8.05 -9.08 -27.80
CA ASP A 305 -8.02 -7.65 -28.14
C ASP A 305 -6.63 -7.22 -28.64
N GLY A 306 -5.67 -8.14 -28.67
CA GLY A 306 -4.29 -7.90 -29.12
C GLY A 306 -3.41 -7.23 -28.07
N TYR A 307 -3.84 -7.15 -26.82
CA TYR A 307 -3.04 -6.60 -25.73
C TYR A 307 -2.01 -7.62 -25.20
N GLN A 308 -0.88 -7.12 -24.70
CA GLN A 308 0.10 -7.93 -24.02
C GLN A 308 -0.46 -8.40 -22.69
N GLU A 309 -0.54 -9.71 -22.48
CA GLU A 309 -1.13 -10.33 -21.30
C GLU A 309 -0.16 -11.30 -20.63
N LEU A 310 -0.21 -11.35 -19.30
CA LEU A 310 0.39 -12.39 -18.49
C LEU A 310 -0.68 -13.06 -17.65
N SER A 311 -0.98 -14.31 -17.97
CA SER A 311 -1.94 -15.12 -17.22
C SER A 311 -1.32 -15.62 -15.91
N ILE A 312 -1.93 -15.26 -14.78
CA ILE A 312 -1.50 -15.64 -13.44
C ILE A 312 -2.26 -16.92 -13.02
N HIS A 313 -1.50 -17.98 -12.88
CA HIS A 313 -1.99 -19.29 -12.49
C HIS A 313 -1.80 -19.56 -10.98
N PRO A 314 -2.47 -20.59 -10.42
CA PRO A 314 -2.15 -21.09 -9.08
C PRO A 314 -0.65 -21.40 -8.97
N MET A 315 -0.12 -21.23 -7.77
CA MET A 315 1.29 -21.49 -7.51
C MET A 315 1.58 -23.01 -7.56
N ASP A 316 2.53 -23.42 -8.41
CA ASP A 316 2.90 -24.83 -8.54
C ASP A 316 4.04 -25.25 -7.61
N ASN A 317 4.85 -24.30 -7.14
CA ASN A 317 5.98 -24.60 -6.27
C ASN A 317 5.52 -25.06 -4.88
N PRO A 318 5.75 -26.32 -4.49
CA PRO A 318 5.36 -26.86 -3.18
C PRO A 318 5.94 -26.08 -1.98
N GLU A 319 7.21 -25.65 -2.08
CA GLU A 319 7.88 -24.92 -1.02
C GLU A 319 7.22 -23.53 -0.83
N GLY A 320 6.87 -22.86 -1.93
CA GLY A 320 6.16 -21.60 -1.90
C GLY A 320 4.76 -21.70 -1.30
N LEU A 321 4.03 -22.78 -1.61
CA LEU A 321 2.71 -23.05 -1.03
C LEU A 321 2.79 -23.28 0.48
N ILE A 322 3.73 -24.11 0.92
CA ILE A 322 3.95 -24.37 2.36
C ILE A 322 4.39 -23.08 3.06
N ALA A 323 5.30 -22.31 2.47
CA ALA A 323 5.75 -21.04 3.03
C ALA A 323 4.60 -20.03 3.15
N LEU A 324 3.71 -19.95 2.15
CA LEU A 324 2.50 -19.13 2.21
C LEU A 324 1.60 -19.55 3.37
N PHE A 325 1.32 -20.83 3.48
CA PHE A 325 0.51 -21.38 4.56
C PHE A 325 1.10 -21.04 5.93
N GLN A 326 2.42 -21.22 6.12
CA GLN A 326 3.12 -20.95 7.37
C GLN A 326 3.18 -19.45 7.75
N LYS A 327 2.96 -18.52 6.81
CA LYS A 327 2.80 -17.11 7.15
C LYS A 327 1.61 -16.88 8.07
N PHE A 328 0.56 -17.64 7.93
CA PHE A 328 -0.71 -17.50 8.67
C PHE A 328 -0.96 -18.61 9.69
N TYR A 329 -0.42 -19.79 9.47
CA TYR A 329 -0.46 -20.90 10.44
C TYR A 329 0.83 -20.94 11.26
N LYS A 330 0.78 -20.39 12.47
CA LYS A 330 1.96 -20.17 13.33
C LYS A 330 2.35 -21.40 14.18
N ARG A 331 1.57 -22.48 14.11
CA ARG A 331 1.89 -23.71 14.84
C ARG A 331 2.99 -24.49 14.10
N PRO A 332 3.89 -25.17 14.84
CA PRO A 332 4.91 -25.96 14.19
C PRO A 332 4.28 -27.14 13.42
N LEU A 333 4.73 -27.33 12.20
CA LEU A 333 4.37 -28.49 11.39
C LEU A 333 5.16 -29.71 11.87
N GLN A 334 4.52 -30.87 11.85
CA GLN A 334 5.14 -32.15 12.18
C GLN A 334 5.71 -32.81 10.92
N SER A 335 6.54 -33.82 11.12
CA SER A 335 7.06 -34.59 9.99
C SER A 335 5.92 -35.26 9.22
N GLY A 336 5.82 -34.97 7.92
CA GLY A 336 4.77 -35.47 7.04
C GLY A 336 3.58 -34.52 6.84
N ASP A 337 3.45 -33.46 7.65
CA ASP A 337 2.36 -32.48 7.49
C ASP A 337 2.45 -31.76 6.13
N ASP A 338 3.65 -31.55 5.58
CA ASP A 338 3.84 -30.94 4.26
C ASP A 338 3.12 -31.73 3.16
N MET A 339 3.24 -33.06 3.17
CA MET A 339 2.55 -33.91 2.19
C MET A 339 1.02 -33.87 2.35
N ILE A 340 0.55 -33.79 3.59
CA ILE A 340 -0.88 -33.66 3.90
C ILE A 340 -1.40 -32.32 3.42
N LEU A 341 -0.67 -31.23 3.69
CA LEU A 341 -1.03 -29.87 3.26
C LEU A 341 -1.08 -29.78 1.74
N LEU A 342 -0.13 -30.36 1.01
CA LEU A 342 -0.18 -30.37 -0.45
C LEU A 342 -1.43 -31.08 -0.99
N GLN A 343 -1.85 -32.19 -0.37
CA GLN A 343 -3.11 -32.84 -0.72
C GLN A 343 -4.34 -31.94 -0.46
N ILE A 344 -4.32 -31.19 0.63
CA ILE A 344 -5.39 -30.22 0.94
C ILE A 344 -5.37 -29.08 -0.07
N PHE A 345 -4.19 -28.56 -0.41
CA PHE A 345 -4.04 -27.46 -1.39
C PHE A 345 -4.53 -27.88 -2.77
N ASP A 346 -4.30 -29.13 -3.18
CA ASP A 346 -4.84 -29.66 -4.43
C ASP A 346 -6.38 -29.66 -4.44
N LYS A 347 -7.03 -29.90 -3.30
CA LYS A 347 -8.49 -29.85 -3.19
C LYS A 347 -9.08 -28.46 -3.36
N ILE A 348 -8.31 -27.41 -3.05
CA ILE A 348 -8.66 -26.01 -3.25
C ILE A 348 -7.96 -25.41 -4.49
N ALA A 349 -7.55 -26.29 -5.42
CA ALA A 349 -6.86 -25.93 -6.67
C ALA A 349 -5.65 -25.01 -6.44
N ARG A 350 -4.95 -25.16 -5.31
CA ARG A 350 -3.77 -24.36 -4.91
C ARG A 350 -4.03 -22.85 -4.94
N HIS A 351 -5.26 -22.46 -4.73
CA HIS A 351 -5.67 -21.06 -4.81
C HIS A 351 -5.05 -20.24 -3.68
N THR A 352 -4.29 -19.17 -4.00
CA THR A 352 -3.47 -18.41 -3.06
C THR A 352 -4.27 -17.90 -1.86
N TYR A 353 -5.39 -17.22 -2.12
CA TYR A 353 -6.26 -16.73 -1.06
C TYR A 353 -6.93 -17.86 -0.29
N GLY A 354 -7.28 -18.95 -0.97
CA GLY A 354 -7.83 -20.16 -0.32
C GLY A 354 -6.85 -20.77 0.68
N ILE A 355 -5.55 -20.79 0.37
CA ILE A 355 -4.49 -21.26 1.28
C ILE A 355 -4.36 -20.35 2.50
N GLU A 356 -4.39 -19.03 2.30
CA GLU A 356 -4.37 -18.06 3.40
C GLU A 356 -5.55 -18.27 4.34
N LEU A 357 -6.76 -18.28 3.81
CA LEU A 357 -7.98 -18.50 4.60
C LEU A 357 -7.97 -19.81 5.33
N LEU A 358 -7.55 -20.89 4.65
CA LEU A 358 -7.37 -22.20 5.25
C LEU A 358 -6.40 -22.15 6.43
N ALA A 359 -5.24 -21.53 6.24
CA ALA A 359 -4.22 -21.40 7.27
C ALA A 359 -4.74 -20.66 8.52
N ARG A 360 -5.43 -19.53 8.30
CA ARG A 360 -6.04 -18.73 9.38
C ARG A 360 -7.13 -19.50 10.10
N GLN A 361 -8.00 -20.20 9.38
CA GLN A 361 -9.06 -21.01 9.96
C GLN A 361 -8.51 -22.18 10.79
N MET A 362 -7.48 -22.87 10.27
CA MET A 362 -6.81 -23.94 11.01
C MET A 362 -6.07 -23.40 12.24
N GLN A 363 -5.49 -22.20 12.15
CA GLN A 363 -4.87 -21.51 13.28
C GLN A 363 -5.90 -21.19 14.36
N ALA A 364 -7.02 -20.56 13.99
CA ALA A 364 -8.09 -20.15 14.91
C ALA A 364 -8.77 -21.37 15.58
N SER A 365 -9.12 -22.40 14.80
CA SER A 365 -9.76 -23.61 15.29
C SER A 365 -8.81 -24.59 15.98
N ARG A 366 -7.50 -24.31 15.99
CA ARG A 366 -6.44 -25.19 16.47
C ARG A 366 -6.40 -26.56 15.77
N MET A 367 -6.88 -26.62 14.55
CA MET A 367 -6.95 -27.84 13.75
C MET A 367 -5.58 -28.20 13.19
N SER A 368 -5.26 -29.50 13.17
CA SER A 368 -4.04 -30.03 12.53
C SER A 368 -4.27 -30.31 11.04
N PRO A 369 -3.20 -30.36 10.21
CA PRO A 369 -3.32 -30.77 8.82
C PRO A 369 -4.05 -32.10 8.63
N ALA A 370 -3.76 -33.12 9.45
CA ALA A 370 -4.41 -34.42 9.36
C ALA A 370 -5.93 -34.33 9.61
N SER A 371 -6.35 -33.58 10.65
CA SER A 371 -7.77 -33.39 10.94
C SER A 371 -8.49 -32.61 9.82
N MET A 372 -7.82 -31.68 9.17
CA MET A 372 -8.38 -30.95 8.05
C MET A 372 -8.53 -31.85 6.81
N LEU A 373 -7.56 -32.72 6.54
CA LEU A 373 -7.65 -33.67 5.43
C LEU A 373 -8.80 -34.66 5.64
N ASP A 374 -9.00 -35.16 6.85
CA ASP A 374 -10.12 -36.03 7.19
C ASP A 374 -11.47 -35.34 6.95
N PHE A 375 -11.56 -34.06 7.31
CA PHE A 375 -12.73 -33.23 7.04
C PHE A 375 -13.02 -33.16 5.52
N PHE A 376 -12.01 -32.85 4.70
CA PHE A 376 -12.16 -32.81 3.24
C PHE A 376 -12.53 -34.20 2.65
N ASN A 377 -12.05 -35.26 3.20
CA ASN A 377 -12.31 -36.63 2.71
C ASN A 377 -13.71 -37.13 3.06
N GLY A 378 -14.37 -36.54 4.04
CA GLY A 378 -15.73 -36.88 4.44
C GLY A 378 -16.83 -36.34 3.53
N LYS A 379 -16.50 -35.49 2.56
CA LYS A 379 -17.45 -34.92 1.60
C LYS A 379 -17.18 -35.44 0.19
N GLU A 380 -18.13 -36.22 -0.35
CA GLU A 380 -18.10 -36.58 -1.77
C GLU A 380 -18.27 -35.31 -2.61
N THR A 381 -17.21 -34.90 -3.29
CA THR A 381 -17.26 -33.81 -4.25
C THR A 381 -17.70 -34.33 -5.61
N PRO A 382 -18.75 -33.76 -6.25
CA PRO A 382 -19.11 -34.14 -7.60
C PRO A 382 -17.97 -33.81 -8.57
N ALA A 383 -17.53 -34.78 -9.34
CA ALA A 383 -16.44 -34.66 -10.28
C ALA A 383 -16.73 -33.62 -11.37
N SER A 384 -15.84 -32.67 -11.47
CA SER A 384 -15.36 -31.88 -12.61
C SER A 384 -16.28 -31.57 -13.77
N ARG A 385 -16.45 -30.29 -14.09
CA ARG A 385 -16.52 -29.75 -15.47
C ARG A 385 -16.06 -28.28 -15.51
N ARG A 386 -14.86 -28.07 -16.12
CA ARG A 386 -14.28 -26.81 -16.67
C ARG A 386 -14.39 -25.49 -15.86
N SER A 387 -13.49 -24.57 -16.11
CA SER A 387 -13.09 -23.37 -15.34
C SER A 387 -14.14 -22.57 -14.51
N HIS A 388 -15.40 -22.53 -14.92
CA HIS A 388 -16.50 -22.05 -14.07
C HIS A 388 -16.70 -22.91 -12.81
N ILE A 389 -16.39 -24.16 -12.90
CA ILE A 389 -16.54 -25.17 -11.86
C ILE A 389 -15.45 -25.05 -10.80
N VAL A 390 -14.24 -24.61 -11.17
CA VAL A 390 -13.16 -24.43 -10.20
C VAL A 390 -13.52 -23.31 -9.22
N MET A 391 -14.07 -22.20 -9.73
CA MET A 391 -14.52 -21.10 -8.88
C MET A 391 -15.74 -21.52 -8.04
N GLU A 392 -16.67 -22.24 -8.65
CA GLU A 392 -17.82 -22.78 -7.94
C GLU A 392 -17.42 -23.80 -6.87
N HIS A 393 -16.42 -24.63 -7.18
CA HIS A 393 -15.85 -25.58 -6.24
C HIS A 393 -15.09 -24.86 -5.11
N ILE A 394 -14.25 -23.85 -5.45
CA ILE A 394 -13.58 -23.03 -4.42
C ILE A 394 -14.61 -22.31 -3.56
N LEU A 395 -15.64 -21.71 -4.15
CA LEU A 395 -16.70 -21.02 -3.41
C LEU A 395 -17.48 -21.98 -2.51
N ASN A 396 -17.81 -23.17 -2.99
CA ASN A 396 -18.49 -24.19 -2.18
C ASN A 396 -17.58 -24.70 -1.04
N VAL A 397 -16.33 -25.02 -1.37
CA VAL A 397 -15.35 -25.44 -0.37
C VAL A 397 -15.05 -24.31 0.63
N MET A 398 -14.98 -23.07 0.18
CA MET A 398 -14.83 -21.91 1.08
C MET A 398 -16.07 -21.67 1.93
N THR A 399 -17.27 -21.80 1.38
CA THR A 399 -18.52 -21.72 2.14
C THR A 399 -18.53 -22.73 3.28
N ASP A 400 -18.10 -23.94 2.97
CA ASP A 400 -18.00 -25.02 3.95
C ASP A 400 -16.84 -24.83 4.94
N LEU A 401 -15.68 -24.36 4.44
CA LEU A 401 -14.50 -24.07 5.26
C LEU A 401 -14.75 -22.94 6.26
N PHE A 402 -15.45 -21.90 5.84
CA PHE A 402 -15.74 -20.77 6.70
C PHE A 402 -16.95 -21.02 7.60
N HIS A 403 -17.63 -22.16 7.43
CA HIS A 403 -18.85 -22.41 8.17
C HIS A 403 -19.73 -21.15 8.19
N LEU A 404 -19.98 -20.52 7.01
CA LEU A 404 -20.87 -19.35 6.95
C LEU A 404 -22.20 -19.64 7.63
N GLY A 405 -22.65 -20.89 7.60
CA GLY A 405 -23.81 -21.38 8.35
C GLY A 405 -23.62 -21.49 9.88
N SER A 406 -22.39 -21.35 10.38
CA SER A 406 -22.09 -21.32 11.82
C SER A 406 -21.81 -19.92 12.36
N LEU A 407 -21.76 -18.92 11.49
CA LEU A 407 -21.70 -17.53 11.91
C LEU A 407 -23.03 -17.14 12.57
N THR A 408 -22.95 -16.30 13.58
CA THR A 408 -24.17 -15.71 14.16
C THR A 408 -24.90 -14.87 13.09
N GLU A 409 -26.22 -14.74 13.23
CA GLU A 409 -27.02 -13.92 12.31
C GLU A 409 -26.46 -12.48 12.22
N GLU A 410 -25.94 -11.94 13.34
CA GLU A 410 -25.33 -10.62 13.41
C GLU A 410 -24.07 -10.52 12.54
N LYS A 411 -23.13 -11.47 12.65
CA LYS A 411 -21.92 -11.50 11.80
C LYS A 411 -22.27 -11.68 10.32
N LEU A 412 -23.23 -12.52 10.02
CA LEU A 412 -23.67 -12.74 8.65
C LEU A 412 -24.33 -11.48 8.09
N SER A 413 -25.10 -10.74 8.90
CA SER A 413 -25.71 -9.45 8.52
C SER A 413 -24.64 -8.41 8.21
N ILE A 414 -23.59 -8.32 9.04
CA ILE A 414 -22.45 -7.42 8.77
C ILE A 414 -21.83 -7.72 7.41
N LEU A 415 -21.51 -8.98 7.13
CA LEU A 415 -20.92 -9.39 5.86
C LEU A 415 -21.84 -9.13 4.67
N LYS A 416 -23.15 -9.30 4.83
CA LYS A 416 -24.15 -8.98 3.79
C LYS A 416 -24.20 -7.49 3.51
N ASN A 417 -24.22 -6.65 4.54
CA ASN A 417 -24.19 -5.20 4.39
C ASN A 417 -22.92 -4.74 3.69
N MET A 418 -21.77 -5.30 4.10
CA MET A 418 -20.49 -5.00 3.42
C MET A 418 -20.45 -5.49 1.97
N ALA A 419 -21.14 -6.59 1.64
CA ALA A 419 -21.19 -7.10 0.25
C ALA A 419 -21.97 -6.20 -0.71
N LEU A 420 -22.69 -5.20 -0.21
CA LEU A 420 -23.38 -4.15 -0.98
C LEU A 420 -22.49 -2.92 -1.23
N LEU A 421 -21.36 -2.83 -0.52
CA LEU A 421 -20.47 -1.67 -0.60
C LEU A 421 -19.45 -1.83 -1.74
N PRO A 422 -18.83 -0.72 -2.18
CA PRO A 422 -17.74 -0.74 -3.15
C PRO A 422 -16.60 -1.65 -2.71
N VAL A 423 -15.87 -2.21 -3.68
CA VAL A 423 -14.73 -3.11 -3.45
C VAL A 423 -13.60 -2.41 -2.69
N GLU A 424 -13.50 -1.08 -2.84
CA GLU A 424 -12.54 -0.22 -2.14
C GLU A 424 -12.77 -0.19 -0.63
N GLY A 425 -13.98 -0.55 -0.19
CA GLY A 425 -14.38 -0.54 1.20
C GLY A 425 -15.00 0.80 1.64
N ILE A 426 -15.12 0.94 2.94
CA ILE A 426 -15.73 2.09 3.62
C ILE A 426 -14.93 2.39 4.88
N GLU A 427 -14.83 3.65 5.27
CA GLU A 427 -14.29 4.04 6.57
C GLU A 427 -15.07 3.37 7.70
N THR A 428 -14.34 2.87 8.70
CA THR A 428 -14.92 2.09 9.79
C THR A 428 -16.04 2.84 10.50
N GLU A 429 -15.80 4.10 10.86
CA GLU A 429 -16.79 4.96 11.54
C GLU A 429 -18.05 5.17 10.67
N THR A 430 -17.86 5.42 9.36
CA THR A 430 -18.98 5.56 8.42
C THR A 430 -19.80 4.27 8.30
N PHE A 431 -19.15 3.10 8.35
CA PHE A 431 -19.87 1.83 8.32
C PHE A 431 -20.73 1.63 9.58
N PHE A 432 -20.22 1.96 10.75
CA PHE A 432 -20.96 1.92 12.00
C PHE A 432 -22.17 2.84 11.99
N ASP A 433 -21.98 4.07 11.52
CA ASP A 433 -23.08 5.04 11.39
C ASP A 433 -24.19 4.57 10.43
N LEU A 434 -23.82 3.94 9.30
CA LEU A 434 -24.79 3.44 8.32
C LEU A 434 -25.54 2.19 8.77
N THR A 435 -24.93 1.37 9.60
CA THR A 435 -25.47 0.07 10.01
C THR A 435 -26.07 0.08 11.41
N GLU A 436 -25.94 1.20 12.13
CA GLU A 436 -26.36 1.34 13.54
C GLU A 436 -25.75 0.23 14.43
N LEU A 437 -24.53 -0.21 14.10
CA LEU A 437 -23.82 -1.22 14.87
C LEU A 437 -23.12 -0.56 16.05
N ASP A 438 -23.36 -1.11 17.25
CA ASP A 438 -22.74 -0.63 18.50
C ASP A 438 -21.53 -1.49 18.96
N ASP A 439 -21.29 -2.64 18.31
CA ASP A 439 -20.31 -3.63 18.76
C ASP A 439 -19.13 -3.77 17.81
N PHE A 440 -18.02 -3.08 18.13
CA PHE A 440 -16.74 -3.19 17.44
C PHE A 440 -16.13 -4.60 17.51
N MET A 441 -16.40 -5.36 18.56
CA MET A 441 -15.83 -6.68 18.74
C MET A 441 -16.22 -7.65 17.63
N LEU A 442 -17.43 -7.50 17.05
CA LEU A 442 -17.87 -8.34 15.93
C LEU A 442 -17.07 -8.08 14.66
N ILE A 443 -16.71 -6.81 14.40
CA ILE A 443 -15.85 -6.43 13.27
C ILE A 443 -14.43 -6.96 13.49
N ASP A 444 -13.87 -6.79 14.69
CA ASP A 444 -12.53 -7.31 15.04
C ASP A 444 -12.47 -8.84 14.89
N GLU A 445 -13.46 -9.56 15.35
CA GLU A 445 -13.53 -11.00 15.16
C GLU A 445 -13.63 -11.42 13.69
N LEU A 446 -14.30 -10.62 12.84
CA LEU A 446 -14.39 -10.85 11.41
C LEU A 446 -13.07 -10.47 10.68
N ILE A 447 -12.33 -9.47 11.18
CA ILE A 447 -10.98 -9.13 10.72
C ILE A 447 -10.00 -10.25 11.07
N ASP A 448 -9.99 -10.71 12.33
CA ASP A 448 -9.12 -11.77 12.81
C ASP A 448 -9.35 -13.09 12.07
N SER A 449 -10.59 -13.36 11.71
CA SER A 449 -10.96 -14.54 10.91
C SER A 449 -10.78 -14.34 9.41
N SER A 450 -10.28 -13.16 8.96
CA SER A 450 -10.02 -12.78 7.56
C SER A 450 -11.24 -12.70 6.65
N PHE A 451 -12.41 -12.52 7.21
CA PHE A 451 -13.58 -12.16 6.44
C PHE A 451 -13.52 -10.70 5.98
N ILE A 452 -13.09 -9.82 6.88
CA ILE A 452 -12.93 -8.39 6.63
C ILE A 452 -11.44 -8.07 6.51
N GLN A 453 -11.07 -7.28 5.51
CA GLN A 453 -9.76 -6.69 5.36
C GLN A 453 -9.79 -5.29 5.97
N TYR A 454 -8.81 -4.97 6.81
CA TYR A 454 -8.69 -3.67 7.46
C TYR A 454 -7.40 -2.98 7.02
N ASN A 455 -7.54 -1.75 6.58
CA ASN A 455 -6.42 -0.89 6.22
C ASN A 455 -6.16 0.11 7.37
N TYR A 456 -5.11 -0.14 8.14
CA TYR A 456 -4.71 0.67 9.29
C TYR A 456 -4.34 2.13 8.96
N ILE A 457 -4.04 2.41 7.68
CA ILE A 457 -3.59 3.75 7.26
C ILE A 457 -4.78 4.64 6.95
N THR A 458 -5.80 4.06 6.33
CA THR A 458 -6.98 4.79 5.84
C THR A 458 -8.20 4.58 6.71
N ASP A 459 -8.10 3.73 7.74
CA ASP A 459 -9.21 3.28 8.59
C ASP A 459 -10.39 2.71 7.79
N VAL A 460 -10.07 2.00 6.70
CA VAL A 460 -11.06 1.44 5.78
C VAL A 460 -11.19 -0.06 5.99
N ILE A 461 -12.43 -0.54 6.11
CA ILE A 461 -12.80 -1.95 6.07
C ILE A 461 -13.34 -2.32 4.70
N SER A 462 -12.98 -3.52 4.21
CA SER A 462 -13.43 -4.04 2.92
C SER A 462 -13.57 -5.54 2.93
N LEU A 463 -14.37 -6.08 2.01
CA LEU A 463 -14.46 -7.52 1.77
C LEU A 463 -13.62 -7.92 0.56
N HIS A 464 -12.95 -9.05 0.71
CA HIS A 464 -12.31 -9.65 -0.47
C HIS A 464 -13.37 -10.08 -1.49
N PRO A 465 -13.17 -9.85 -2.82
CA PRO A 465 -14.16 -10.17 -3.85
C PRO A 465 -14.68 -11.61 -3.84
N LEU A 466 -13.85 -12.57 -3.41
CA LEU A 466 -14.30 -13.97 -3.23
C LEU A 466 -15.36 -14.13 -2.15
N ILE A 467 -15.24 -13.40 -1.06
CA ILE A 467 -16.23 -13.42 0.03
C ILE A 467 -17.52 -12.77 -0.43
N VAL A 468 -17.42 -11.61 -1.10
CA VAL A 468 -18.56 -10.93 -1.72
C VAL A 468 -19.30 -11.89 -2.65
N ASN A 469 -18.60 -12.54 -3.59
CA ASN A 469 -19.19 -13.49 -4.52
C ASN A 469 -19.84 -14.70 -3.81
N THR A 470 -19.25 -15.17 -2.71
CA THR A 470 -19.79 -16.31 -1.94
C THR A 470 -21.10 -15.93 -1.25
N ILE A 471 -21.15 -14.73 -0.66
CA ILE A 471 -22.34 -14.22 0.04
C ILE A 471 -23.46 -13.97 -0.98
N GLN A 472 -23.19 -13.26 -2.06
CA GLN A 472 -24.16 -12.95 -3.11
C GLN A 472 -24.73 -14.18 -3.80
N LYS A 473 -23.95 -15.26 -3.93
CA LYS A 473 -24.42 -16.53 -4.49
C LYS A 473 -25.34 -17.31 -3.54
N ASN A 474 -25.09 -17.25 -2.25
CA ASN A 474 -25.81 -18.02 -1.25
C ASN A 474 -27.08 -17.33 -0.75
N ASP A 475 -27.27 -16.08 -1.05
CA ASP A 475 -28.43 -15.30 -0.63
C ASP A 475 -29.37 -15.03 -1.81
N SER A 476 -30.62 -15.51 -1.70
CA SER A 476 -31.66 -15.30 -2.72
C SER A 476 -32.04 -13.82 -2.89
N ASP A 477 -31.78 -13.00 -1.87
CA ASP A 477 -32.13 -11.58 -1.83
C ASP A 477 -31.22 -10.72 -2.73
N PHE A 478 -30.05 -11.25 -3.12
CA PHE A 478 -29.15 -10.61 -4.08
C PHE A 478 -29.45 -10.96 -5.56
N ARG A 479 -30.47 -11.72 -5.84
CA ARG A 479 -30.89 -11.96 -7.23
C ARG A 479 -31.77 -10.79 -7.69
N LEU A 480 -31.14 -9.82 -8.37
CA LEU A 480 -31.82 -8.83 -9.20
C LEU A 480 -32.29 -9.46 -10.51
#